data_1357683f7b55e288d9b632850757f49f
#
_entry.id   1357683f7b55e288d9b632850757f49f
#
_cell.length_a   1.000
_cell.length_b   1.000
_cell.length_c   1.000
_cell.angle_alpha   90.00
_cell.angle_beta   90.00
_cell.angle_gamma   90.00
#
_symmetry.space_group_name_H-M   'P 1'
#
loop_
_entity.id
_entity.type
_entity.pdbx_description
1 polymer ?
#
loop_
_entity_poly.entity_id
_entity_poly.type
_entity_poly.pdbx_seq_one_letter_code
_entity_poly.pdbx_strand_id
1 'polypeptide(L)'
;MNLIRIFAVLALAGTAGLALAQTGPSTSSASKKELVAKALQLQQAGVEGIGNQLAVQTSQQILGSAGQAMGRVPADKRELVGSEIQAEVRKFYEDISPALRNAAIRLAPAIVGTALDERMSEDELKTLVAWLESPVSKKYQQLAAESSQALTQKVVAETSPSIEPKLKAIEASIGKKLGMAPPPASSAPAATAAPAAKPAASGATQ
;
A
#
# COMPACT_ATOMS: atom_id res chain seq x y z
N MET A 1 -2.87 -17.37 -0.74
CA MET A 1 -4.10 -17.68 0.01
C MET A 1 -4.95 -16.41 0.07
N ASN A 2 -6.04 -16.45 -0.68
CA ASN A 2 -7.30 -15.71 -0.53
C ASN A 2 -7.28 -14.17 -0.33
N LEU A 3 -7.27 -13.45 -1.44
CA LEU A 3 -7.75 -12.06 -1.50
C LEU A 3 -8.63 -11.85 -2.75
N ILE A 4 -9.59 -12.75 -2.93
CA ILE A 4 -10.65 -12.59 -3.92
C ILE A 4 -11.96 -12.91 -3.19
N ARG A 5 -12.56 -11.93 -2.54
CA ARG A 5 -13.98 -11.92 -2.13
C ARG A 5 -14.32 -10.55 -1.56
N ILE A 6 -14.78 -9.62 -2.38
CA ILE A 6 -15.80 -8.62 -2.04
C ILE A 6 -16.37 -8.13 -3.38
N PHE A 7 -17.35 -8.83 -3.93
CA PHE A 7 -18.45 -8.24 -4.67
C PHE A 7 -19.72 -8.92 -4.20
N ALA A 8 -20.41 -8.24 -3.31
CA ALA A 8 -21.70 -8.67 -2.82
C ALA A 8 -22.76 -8.50 -3.92
N VAL A 9 -23.45 -9.59 -4.15
CA VAL A 9 -24.64 -9.75 -5.00
C VAL A 9 -25.77 -8.91 -4.41
N LEU A 10 -26.36 -8.04 -5.22
CA LEU A 10 -27.70 -7.52 -4.99
C LEU A 10 -28.63 -8.15 -6.04
N ALA A 11 -29.31 -9.22 -5.63
CA ALA A 11 -30.41 -9.81 -6.39
C ALA A 11 -31.69 -9.02 -6.12
N LEU A 12 -32.26 -8.38 -7.15
CA LEU A 12 -33.65 -7.94 -7.14
C LEU A 12 -34.40 -8.72 -8.20
N ALA A 13 -35.29 -9.54 -7.73
CA ALA A 13 -36.25 -10.25 -8.54
C ALA A 13 -37.33 -9.28 -9.05
N GLY A 14 -37.59 -9.28 -10.35
CA GLY A 14 -38.70 -8.57 -10.99
C GLY A 14 -39.01 -9.21 -12.32
N THR A 15 -40.25 -9.70 -12.44
CA THR A 15 -40.85 -10.60 -13.38
C THR A 15 -40.99 -10.11 -14.83
N ALA A 16 -40.88 -11.07 -15.74
CA ALA A 16 -41.60 -11.27 -17.01
C ALA A 16 -41.41 -10.27 -18.16
N GLY A 17 -40.67 -10.75 -19.16
CA GLY A 17 -40.65 -10.24 -20.52
C GLY A 17 -39.80 -11.17 -21.38
N LEU A 18 -40.40 -12.21 -22.00
CA LEU A 18 -39.75 -13.07 -22.98
C LEU A 18 -39.35 -12.24 -24.22
N ALA A 19 -38.17 -11.67 -24.22
CA ALA A 19 -37.48 -11.31 -25.42
C ALA A 19 -36.27 -12.26 -25.51
N LEU A 20 -36.34 -13.25 -26.39
CA LEU A 20 -35.19 -14.03 -26.82
C LEU A 20 -34.21 -13.10 -27.54
N ALA A 21 -33.39 -12.39 -26.77
CA ALA A 21 -32.23 -11.74 -27.29
C ALA A 21 -31.19 -12.83 -27.52
N GLN A 22 -30.94 -13.13 -28.78
CA GLN A 22 -29.83 -13.94 -29.26
C GLN A 22 -28.53 -13.40 -28.69
N THR A 23 -27.98 -14.09 -27.71
CA THR A 23 -26.61 -13.94 -27.30
C THR A 23 -25.69 -14.65 -28.30
N GLY A 24 -25.63 -14.12 -29.52
CA GLY A 24 -24.49 -14.39 -30.39
C GLY A 24 -23.26 -13.74 -29.81
N PRO A 25 -22.05 -14.22 -30.08
CA PRO A 25 -20.83 -13.52 -29.68
C PRO A 25 -20.89 -12.10 -30.28
N SER A 26 -21.08 -11.09 -29.41
CA SER A 26 -21.15 -9.70 -29.84
C SER A 26 -19.77 -9.35 -30.36
N THR A 27 -19.64 -9.30 -31.70
CA THR A 27 -18.45 -8.76 -32.35
C THR A 27 -18.36 -7.31 -31.88
N SER A 28 -17.36 -7.02 -31.04
CA SER A 28 -17.16 -5.67 -30.53
C SER A 28 -17.09 -4.68 -31.68
N SER A 29 -17.93 -3.63 -31.65
CA SER A 29 -17.94 -2.59 -32.67
C SER A 29 -16.60 -1.86 -32.68
N ALA A 30 -16.20 -1.27 -33.81
CA ALA A 30 -14.99 -0.45 -33.88
C ALA A 30 -15.03 0.67 -32.84
N SER A 31 -16.19 1.33 -32.68
CA SER A 31 -16.44 2.35 -31.66
C SER A 31 -16.21 1.84 -30.24
N LYS A 32 -16.68 0.64 -29.91
CA LYS A 32 -16.51 0.04 -28.59
C LYS A 32 -15.05 -0.24 -28.28
N LYS A 33 -14.27 -0.73 -29.26
CA LYS A 33 -12.83 -0.96 -29.12
C LYS A 33 -12.06 0.34 -28.88
N GLU A 34 -12.45 1.42 -29.57
CA GLU A 34 -11.85 2.74 -29.34
C GLU A 34 -12.10 3.26 -27.94
N LEU A 35 -13.33 3.08 -27.41
CA LEU A 35 -13.66 3.46 -26.04
C LEU A 35 -12.87 2.66 -25.01
N VAL A 36 -12.69 1.35 -25.23
CA VAL A 36 -11.85 0.50 -24.37
C VAL A 36 -10.41 0.98 -24.38
N ALA A 37 -9.84 1.24 -25.56
CA ALA A 37 -8.47 1.77 -25.69
C ALA A 37 -8.32 3.12 -24.97
N LYS A 38 -9.30 4.00 -25.12
CA LYS A 38 -9.32 5.31 -24.45
C LYS A 38 -9.41 5.18 -22.93
N ALA A 39 -10.25 4.28 -22.41
CA ALA A 39 -10.35 4.01 -20.99
C ALA A 39 -9.02 3.48 -20.41
N LEU A 40 -8.35 2.57 -21.13
CA LEU A 40 -7.03 2.07 -20.74
C LEU A 40 -5.98 3.17 -20.71
N GLN A 41 -5.97 4.05 -21.71
CA GLN A 41 -5.07 5.20 -21.77
C GLN A 41 -5.27 6.14 -20.57
N LEU A 42 -6.52 6.46 -20.25
CA LEU A 42 -6.86 7.33 -19.11
C LEU A 42 -6.51 6.71 -17.74
N GLN A 43 -6.45 5.39 -17.68
CA GLN A 43 -6.09 4.64 -16.46
C GLN A 43 -4.62 4.18 -16.45
N GLN A 44 -3.80 4.60 -17.39
CA GLN A 44 -2.41 4.14 -17.51
C GLN A 44 -1.62 4.31 -16.22
N ALA A 45 -1.75 5.44 -15.53
CA ALA A 45 -1.06 5.68 -14.26
C ALA A 45 -1.43 4.64 -13.19
N GLY A 46 -2.71 4.22 -13.14
CA GLY A 46 -3.16 3.14 -12.25
C GLY A 46 -2.55 1.79 -12.61
N VAL A 47 -2.47 1.49 -13.90
CA VAL A 47 -1.83 0.27 -14.41
C VAL A 47 -0.34 0.25 -14.07
N GLU A 48 0.37 1.34 -14.27
CA GLU A 48 1.78 1.48 -13.89
C GLU A 48 1.98 1.33 -12.39
N GLY A 49 1.02 1.82 -11.60
CA GLY A 49 0.99 1.68 -10.14
C GLY A 49 1.04 0.22 -9.67
N ILE A 50 0.43 -0.70 -10.42
CA ILE A 50 0.50 -2.15 -10.13
C ILE A 50 1.94 -2.65 -10.21
N GLY A 51 2.68 -2.26 -11.24
CA GLY A 51 4.09 -2.62 -11.40
C GLY A 51 4.96 -2.06 -10.26
N ASN A 52 4.74 -0.80 -9.89
CA ASN A 52 5.45 -0.18 -8.77
C ASN A 52 5.13 -0.88 -7.44
N GLN A 53 3.87 -1.24 -7.19
CA GLN A 53 3.47 -1.96 -5.98
C GLN A 53 4.15 -3.32 -5.88
N LEU A 54 4.26 -4.06 -6.98
CA LEU A 54 4.98 -5.33 -7.03
C LEU A 54 6.47 -5.15 -6.73
N ALA A 55 7.11 -4.10 -7.28
CA ALA A 55 8.51 -3.79 -6.98
C ALA A 55 8.73 -3.48 -5.50
N VAL A 56 7.85 -2.66 -4.89
CA VAL A 56 7.89 -2.35 -3.46
C VAL A 56 7.72 -3.62 -2.63
N GLN A 57 6.71 -4.44 -2.94
CA GLN A 57 6.44 -5.68 -2.20
C GLN A 57 7.63 -6.65 -2.24
N THR A 58 8.24 -6.82 -3.41
CA THR A 58 9.42 -7.69 -3.57
C THR A 58 10.60 -7.16 -2.77
N SER A 59 10.84 -5.85 -2.82
CA SER A 59 11.92 -5.20 -2.06
C SER A 59 11.70 -5.35 -0.55
N GLN A 60 10.47 -5.21 -0.06
CA GLN A 60 10.13 -5.41 1.35
C GLN A 60 10.34 -6.86 1.79
N GLN A 61 10.04 -7.84 0.95
CA GLN A 61 10.32 -9.25 1.25
C GLN A 61 11.82 -9.51 1.42
N ILE A 62 12.66 -8.92 0.56
CA ILE A 62 14.12 -9.03 0.67
C ILE A 62 14.60 -8.40 1.97
N LEU A 63 14.15 -7.18 2.30
CA LEU A 63 14.49 -6.51 3.56
C LEU A 63 14.06 -7.32 4.78
N GLY A 64 12.86 -7.91 4.75
CA GLY A 64 12.37 -8.79 5.82
C GLY A 64 13.23 -10.01 6.02
N SER A 65 13.65 -10.66 4.93
CA SER A 65 14.55 -11.83 4.97
C SER A 65 15.95 -11.46 5.47
N ALA A 66 16.47 -10.32 5.01
CA ALA A 66 17.75 -9.78 5.47
C ALA A 66 17.72 -9.43 6.95
N GLY A 67 16.62 -8.82 7.43
CA GLY A 67 16.41 -8.51 8.84
C GLY A 67 16.49 -9.74 9.74
N GLN A 68 15.89 -10.85 9.31
CA GLN A 68 15.99 -12.13 10.03
C GLN A 68 17.43 -12.67 10.09
N ALA A 69 18.20 -12.50 9.00
CA ALA A 69 19.58 -12.93 8.93
C ALA A 69 20.55 -12.02 9.74
N MET A 70 20.14 -10.79 10.03
CA MET A 70 20.94 -9.78 10.74
C MET A 70 21.36 -10.21 12.14
N GLY A 71 20.59 -11.09 12.80
CA GLY A 71 20.94 -11.68 14.07
C GLY A 71 22.25 -12.47 14.07
N ARG A 72 22.70 -12.95 12.89
CA ARG A 72 23.96 -13.69 12.71
C ARG A 72 25.17 -12.78 12.46
N VAL A 73 24.94 -11.50 12.20
CA VAL A 73 25.99 -10.50 11.95
C VAL A 73 26.55 -10.04 13.31
N PRO A 74 27.89 -9.96 13.47
CA PRO A 74 28.52 -9.37 14.65
C PRO A 74 27.97 -7.98 14.95
N ALA A 75 27.78 -7.64 16.23
CA ALA A 75 27.12 -6.41 16.66
C ALA A 75 27.78 -5.14 16.12
N ASP A 76 29.10 -5.13 16.07
CA ASP A 76 29.95 -4.04 15.57
C ASP A 76 29.83 -3.79 14.07
N LYS A 77 29.31 -4.75 13.30
CA LYS A 77 29.15 -4.67 11.84
C LYS A 77 27.70 -4.50 11.38
N ARG A 78 26.72 -4.59 12.29
CA ARG A 78 25.30 -4.59 11.92
C ARG A 78 24.86 -3.29 11.24
N GLU A 79 25.34 -2.15 11.70
CA GLU A 79 24.98 -0.86 11.12
C GLU A 79 25.51 -0.74 9.69
N LEU A 80 26.79 -1.09 9.47
CA LEU A 80 27.40 -1.07 8.15
C LEU A 80 26.66 -2.03 7.18
N VAL A 81 26.53 -3.30 7.57
CA VAL A 81 25.84 -4.32 6.76
C VAL A 81 24.39 -3.93 6.49
N GLY A 82 23.70 -3.36 7.47
CA GLY A 82 22.34 -2.87 7.31
C GLY A 82 22.23 -1.76 6.27
N SER A 83 23.16 -0.82 6.25
CA SER A 83 23.18 0.26 5.26
C SER A 83 23.52 -0.25 3.86
N GLU A 84 24.43 -1.21 3.74
CA GLU A 84 24.79 -1.85 2.48
C GLU A 84 23.58 -2.61 1.88
N ILE A 85 22.88 -3.40 2.70
CA ILE A 85 21.66 -4.12 2.27
C ILE A 85 20.58 -3.13 1.79
N GLN A 86 20.38 -2.02 2.51
CA GLN A 86 19.40 -1.01 2.09
C GLN A 86 19.78 -0.38 0.74
N ALA A 87 21.07 -0.12 0.51
CA ALA A 87 21.55 0.42 -0.75
C ALA A 87 21.36 -0.58 -1.91
N GLU A 88 21.67 -1.87 -1.69
CA GLU A 88 21.46 -2.93 -2.68
C GLU A 88 19.98 -3.13 -3.00
N VAL A 89 19.10 -3.14 -1.99
CA VAL A 89 17.66 -3.27 -2.20
C VAL A 89 17.08 -2.06 -2.94
N ARG A 90 17.59 -0.86 -2.67
CA ARG A 90 17.20 0.35 -3.43
C ARG A 90 17.58 0.20 -4.90
N LYS A 91 18.81 -0.20 -5.18
CA LYS A 91 19.27 -0.44 -6.55
C LYS A 91 18.44 -1.52 -7.24
N PHE A 92 18.18 -2.63 -6.55
CA PHE A 92 17.30 -3.68 -7.07
C PHE A 92 15.91 -3.13 -7.41
N TYR A 93 15.28 -2.33 -6.53
CA TYR A 93 14.00 -1.68 -6.80
C TYR A 93 14.05 -0.79 -8.06
N GLU A 94 15.10 0.02 -8.20
CA GLU A 94 15.30 0.88 -9.37
C GLU A 94 15.45 0.08 -10.67
N ASP A 95 16.13 -1.06 -10.61
CA ASP A 95 16.37 -1.95 -11.76
C ASP A 95 15.09 -2.68 -12.20
N ILE A 96 14.27 -3.19 -11.25
CA ILE A 96 13.08 -4.00 -11.59
C ILE A 96 11.83 -3.17 -11.87
N SER A 97 11.69 -1.98 -11.28
CA SER A 97 10.48 -1.16 -11.40
C SER A 97 10.08 -0.84 -12.84
N PRO A 98 11.00 -0.45 -13.74
CA PRO A 98 10.65 -0.20 -15.15
C PRO A 98 10.14 -1.46 -15.86
N ALA A 99 10.75 -2.62 -15.60
CA ALA A 99 10.35 -3.88 -16.21
C ALA A 99 8.93 -4.29 -15.79
N LEU A 100 8.61 -4.16 -14.50
CA LEU A 100 7.29 -4.49 -13.95
C LEU A 100 6.20 -3.52 -14.44
N ARG A 101 6.49 -2.21 -14.51
CA ARG A 101 5.58 -1.22 -15.10
C ARG A 101 5.29 -1.52 -16.57
N ASN A 102 6.32 -1.76 -17.35
CA ASN A 102 6.19 -2.09 -18.77
C ASN A 102 5.41 -3.39 -18.98
N ALA A 103 5.62 -4.39 -18.12
CA ALA A 103 4.83 -5.63 -18.13
C ALA A 103 3.35 -5.35 -17.85
N ALA A 104 3.04 -4.53 -16.84
CA ALA A 104 1.67 -4.17 -16.51
C ALA A 104 0.98 -3.45 -17.69
N ILE A 105 1.63 -2.47 -18.30
CA ILE A 105 1.12 -1.75 -19.49
C ILE A 105 0.86 -2.71 -20.65
N ARG A 106 1.79 -3.60 -20.95
CA ARG A 106 1.68 -4.56 -22.05
C ARG A 106 0.54 -5.57 -21.83
N LEU A 107 0.30 -5.99 -20.59
CA LEU A 107 -0.72 -6.97 -20.25
C LEU A 107 -2.12 -6.35 -20.07
N ALA A 108 -2.21 -5.07 -19.75
CA ALA A 108 -3.48 -4.41 -19.48
C ALA A 108 -4.52 -4.55 -20.61
N PRO A 109 -4.19 -4.42 -21.91
CA PRO A 109 -5.17 -4.60 -22.98
C PRO A 109 -5.79 -6.01 -23.00
N ALA A 110 -4.99 -7.05 -22.80
CA ALA A 110 -5.47 -8.43 -22.82
C ALA A 110 -6.31 -8.79 -21.58
N ILE A 111 -6.08 -8.13 -20.45
CA ILE A 111 -6.78 -8.47 -19.19
C ILE A 111 -7.91 -7.46 -18.92
N VAL A 112 -7.55 -6.18 -18.77
CA VAL A 112 -8.51 -5.13 -18.44
C VAL A 112 -9.34 -4.76 -19.68
N GLY A 113 -8.69 -4.64 -20.83
CA GLY A 113 -9.37 -4.32 -22.08
C GLY A 113 -10.42 -5.38 -22.47
N THR A 114 -10.08 -6.66 -22.39
CA THR A 114 -11.03 -7.75 -22.61
C THR A 114 -12.18 -7.70 -21.60
N ALA A 115 -11.89 -7.49 -20.32
CA ALA A 115 -12.94 -7.41 -19.30
C ALA A 115 -13.89 -6.22 -19.52
N LEU A 116 -13.37 -5.07 -19.94
CA LEU A 116 -14.20 -3.91 -20.31
C LEU A 116 -15.07 -4.19 -21.52
N ASP A 117 -14.48 -4.82 -22.55
CA ASP A 117 -15.22 -5.17 -23.77
C ASP A 117 -16.33 -6.19 -23.55
N GLU A 118 -16.08 -7.21 -22.73
CA GLU A 118 -17.05 -8.27 -22.47
C GLU A 118 -18.17 -7.86 -21.51
N ARG A 119 -17.87 -6.98 -20.53
CA ARG A 119 -18.76 -6.70 -19.40
C ARG A 119 -19.47 -5.37 -19.47
N MET A 120 -19.05 -4.45 -20.32
CA MET A 120 -19.66 -3.14 -20.45
C MET A 120 -20.25 -2.95 -21.85
N SER A 121 -21.41 -2.34 -21.92
CA SER A 121 -22.01 -1.87 -23.17
C SER A 121 -21.25 -0.65 -23.70
N GLU A 122 -21.47 -0.29 -24.96
CA GLU A 122 -20.86 0.90 -25.56
C GLU A 122 -21.26 2.19 -24.84
N ASP A 123 -22.51 2.29 -24.36
CA ASP A 123 -22.98 3.48 -23.66
C ASP A 123 -22.41 3.58 -22.23
N GLU A 124 -22.22 2.46 -21.56
CA GLU A 124 -21.50 2.43 -20.27
C GLU A 124 -20.04 2.82 -20.43
N LEU A 125 -19.38 2.37 -21.50
CA LEU A 125 -18.01 2.79 -21.81
C LEU A 125 -17.90 4.29 -22.13
N LYS A 126 -18.87 4.86 -22.88
CA LYS A 126 -18.95 6.32 -23.10
C LYS A 126 -19.06 7.06 -21.78
N THR A 127 -19.92 6.59 -20.90
CA THR A 127 -20.11 7.18 -19.56
C THR A 127 -18.83 7.09 -18.73
N LEU A 128 -18.17 5.93 -18.72
CA LEU A 128 -16.89 5.72 -18.03
C LEU A 128 -15.80 6.66 -18.54
N VAL A 129 -15.63 6.73 -19.86
CA VAL A 129 -14.62 7.60 -20.48
C VAL A 129 -14.90 9.06 -20.15
N ALA A 130 -16.15 9.51 -20.29
CA ALA A 130 -16.55 10.89 -19.95
C ALA A 130 -16.26 11.21 -18.48
N TRP A 131 -16.50 10.27 -17.57
CA TRP A 131 -16.18 10.45 -16.16
C TRP A 131 -14.66 10.51 -15.93
N LEU A 132 -13.89 9.59 -16.51
CA LEU A 132 -12.43 9.57 -16.38
C LEU A 132 -11.76 10.84 -16.91
N GLU A 133 -12.28 11.44 -17.98
CA GLU A 133 -11.79 12.70 -18.55
C GLU A 133 -12.21 13.93 -17.74
N SER A 134 -13.24 13.80 -16.90
CA SER A 134 -13.83 14.95 -16.20
C SER A 134 -12.85 15.56 -15.18
N PRO A 135 -12.88 16.88 -15.00
CA PRO A 135 -12.13 17.54 -13.93
C PRO A 135 -12.51 17.04 -12.53
N VAL A 136 -13.77 16.61 -12.37
CA VAL A 136 -14.30 16.09 -11.10
C VAL A 136 -13.63 14.77 -10.76
N SER A 137 -13.45 13.85 -11.73
CA SER A 137 -12.75 12.59 -11.52
C SER A 137 -11.31 12.83 -11.07
N LYS A 138 -10.58 13.72 -11.73
CA LYS A 138 -9.19 14.07 -11.37
C LYS A 138 -9.11 14.62 -9.95
N LYS A 139 -9.99 15.56 -9.63
CA LYS A 139 -10.07 16.16 -8.28
C LYS A 139 -10.42 15.12 -7.22
N TYR A 140 -11.34 14.21 -7.53
CA TYR A 140 -11.73 13.12 -6.62
C TYR A 140 -10.57 12.15 -6.37
N GLN A 141 -9.83 11.74 -7.40
CA GLN A 141 -8.68 10.86 -7.26
C GLN A 141 -7.58 11.49 -6.38
N GLN A 142 -7.30 12.78 -6.59
CA GLN A 142 -6.34 13.52 -5.75
C GLN A 142 -6.82 13.59 -4.30
N LEU A 143 -8.07 14.00 -4.08
CA LEU A 143 -8.67 14.08 -2.74
C LEU A 143 -8.69 12.72 -2.04
N ALA A 144 -8.99 11.64 -2.76
CA ALA A 144 -9.00 10.28 -2.22
C ALA A 144 -7.60 9.86 -1.75
N ALA A 145 -6.55 10.17 -2.53
CA ALA A 145 -5.18 9.88 -2.15
C ALA A 145 -4.74 10.66 -0.89
N GLU A 146 -4.98 11.98 -0.87
CA GLU A 146 -4.68 12.84 0.27
C GLU A 146 -5.44 12.41 1.54
N SER A 147 -6.75 12.13 1.39
CA SER A 147 -7.59 11.69 2.50
C SER A 147 -7.17 10.33 3.05
N SER A 148 -6.78 9.39 2.18
CA SER A 148 -6.28 8.07 2.58
C SER A 148 -4.99 8.19 3.39
N GLN A 149 -4.06 9.05 2.97
CA GLN A 149 -2.83 9.31 3.70
C GLN A 149 -3.10 9.94 5.07
N ALA A 150 -3.94 10.98 5.13
CA ALA A 150 -4.31 11.63 6.37
C ALA A 150 -5.03 10.68 7.34
N LEU A 151 -5.95 9.85 6.80
CA LEU A 151 -6.66 8.84 7.59
C LEU A 151 -5.69 7.81 8.17
N THR A 152 -4.76 7.30 7.37
CA THR A 152 -3.74 6.34 7.82
C THR A 152 -2.92 6.93 8.97
N GLN A 153 -2.45 8.17 8.84
CA GLN A 153 -1.69 8.84 9.90
C GLN A 153 -2.51 8.98 11.19
N LYS A 154 -3.78 9.37 11.07
CA LYS A 154 -4.69 9.50 12.22
C LYS A 154 -4.97 8.16 12.89
N VAL A 155 -5.25 7.11 12.12
CA VAL A 155 -5.47 5.76 12.65
C VAL A 155 -4.23 5.28 13.40
N VAL A 156 -3.04 5.43 12.83
CA VAL A 156 -1.79 5.04 13.50
C VAL A 156 -1.62 5.82 14.80
N ALA A 157 -1.76 7.15 14.78
CA ALA A 157 -1.60 7.98 15.97
C ALA A 157 -2.59 7.61 17.09
N GLU A 158 -3.85 7.31 16.75
CA GLU A 158 -4.90 6.98 17.70
C GLU A 158 -4.75 5.56 18.25
N THR A 159 -4.31 4.61 17.42
CA THR A 159 -4.27 3.20 17.79
C THR A 159 -2.94 2.74 18.39
N SER A 160 -1.82 3.42 18.10
CA SER A 160 -0.50 3.06 18.61
C SER A 160 -0.46 2.81 20.12
N PRO A 161 -1.04 3.67 20.99
CA PRO A 161 -0.99 3.45 22.44
C PRO A 161 -1.67 2.14 22.87
N SER A 162 -2.68 1.68 22.12
CA SER A 162 -3.41 0.44 22.42
C SER A 162 -2.79 -0.80 21.78
N ILE A 163 -2.09 -0.62 20.65
CA ILE A 163 -1.49 -1.73 19.88
C ILE A 163 -0.09 -2.07 20.39
N GLU A 164 0.74 -1.08 20.73
CA GLU A 164 2.11 -1.30 21.20
C GLU A 164 2.25 -2.30 22.36
N PRO A 165 1.44 -2.23 23.44
CA PRO A 165 1.54 -3.22 24.51
C PRO A 165 1.15 -4.63 24.06
N LYS A 166 0.19 -4.74 23.13
CA LYS A 166 -0.20 -6.04 22.55
C LYS A 166 0.91 -6.61 21.66
N LEU A 167 1.58 -5.76 20.88
CA LEU A 167 2.71 -6.16 20.06
C LEU A 167 3.85 -6.67 20.93
N LYS A 168 4.24 -5.94 21.97
CA LYS A 168 5.28 -6.36 22.93
C LYS A 168 4.91 -7.67 23.63
N ALA A 169 3.64 -7.86 23.97
CA ALA A 169 3.18 -9.10 24.61
C ALA A 169 3.29 -10.31 23.68
N ILE A 170 2.92 -10.16 22.41
CA ILE A 170 3.05 -11.26 21.42
C ILE A 170 4.50 -11.55 21.08
N GLU A 171 5.34 -10.53 20.93
CA GLU A 171 6.79 -10.67 20.72
C GLU A 171 7.43 -11.46 21.88
N ALA A 172 7.12 -11.10 23.12
CA ALA A 172 7.60 -11.82 24.31
C ALA A 172 7.11 -13.28 24.34
N SER A 173 5.84 -13.51 23.94
CA SER A 173 5.28 -14.87 23.85
C SER A 173 5.98 -15.72 22.79
N ILE A 174 6.21 -15.14 21.61
CA ILE A 174 6.94 -15.80 20.52
C ILE A 174 8.39 -16.08 20.95
N GLY A 175 9.07 -15.09 21.54
CA GLY A 175 10.44 -15.24 22.06
C GLY A 175 10.57 -16.41 23.04
N LYS A 176 9.62 -16.55 23.99
CA LYS A 176 9.59 -17.70 24.89
C LYS A 176 9.42 -19.03 24.18
N LYS A 177 8.54 -19.11 23.19
CA LYS A 177 8.33 -20.35 22.38
C LYS A 177 9.55 -20.74 21.55
N LEU A 178 10.33 -19.75 21.11
CA LEU A 178 11.57 -19.95 20.34
C LEU A 178 12.80 -20.15 21.23
N GLY A 179 12.65 -20.17 22.58
CA GLY A 179 13.76 -20.29 23.51
C GLY A 179 14.70 -19.08 23.51
N MET A 180 14.26 -17.95 23.01
CA MET A 180 15.00 -16.69 23.03
C MET A 180 14.88 -16.01 24.38
N ALA A 181 16.02 -15.58 24.95
CA ALA A 181 15.97 -14.75 26.17
C ALA A 181 15.20 -13.42 25.87
N PRO A 182 14.40 -12.92 26.84
CA PRO A 182 13.72 -11.66 26.65
C PRO A 182 14.75 -10.55 26.37
N PRO A 183 14.46 -9.60 25.46
CA PRO A 183 15.34 -8.46 25.24
C PRO A 183 15.56 -7.73 26.57
N PRO A 184 16.77 -7.23 26.89
CA PRO A 184 17.03 -6.48 28.09
C PRO A 184 16.05 -5.30 28.11
N ALA A 185 15.32 -5.16 29.24
CA ALA A 185 14.43 -4.02 29.46
C ALA A 185 15.26 -2.75 29.19
N SER A 186 14.89 -2.00 28.15
CA SER A 186 15.47 -0.69 27.88
C SER A 186 15.25 0.14 29.16
N SER A 187 16.31 0.30 29.94
CA SER A 187 16.34 1.19 31.08
C SER A 187 16.02 2.58 30.57
N ALA A 188 14.84 3.09 30.89
CA ALA A 188 14.51 4.48 30.72
C ALA A 188 15.67 5.30 31.32
N PRO A 189 16.15 6.35 30.64
CA PRO A 189 17.15 7.21 31.25
C PRO A 189 16.59 7.78 32.55
N ALA A 190 17.22 7.41 33.68
CA ALA A 190 16.91 7.98 34.96
C ALA A 190 17.00 9.50 34.84
N ALA A 191 15.88 10.17 35.03
CA ALA A 191 15.85 11.63 35.14
C ALA A 191 16.81 12.01 36.26
N THR A 192 17.97 12.53 35.89
CA THR A 192 18.95 13.08 36.80
C THR A 192 18.30 14.29 37.48
N ALA A 193 17.88 14.11 38.71
CA ALA A 193 17.39 15.18 39.58
C ALA A 193 18.51 16.21 39.66
N ALA A 194 18.27 17.40 39.12
CA ALA A 194 19.13 18.56 39.33
C ALA A 194 19.14 18.91 40.83
N PRO A 195 20.30 19.18 41.44
CA PRO A 195 20.39 19.61 42.83
C PRO A 195 19.80 21.01 42.99
N ALA A 196 18.89 21.14 43.94
CA ALA A 196 18.26 22.39 44.33
C ALA A 196 19.36 23.45 44.71
N ALA A 197 19.41 24.51 43.99
CA ALA A 197 20.22 25.68 44.33
C ALA A 197 19.57 26.39 45.52
N LYS A 198 20.33 26.48 46.60
CA LYS A 198 20.06 27.20 47.82
C LYS A 198 20.05 28.72 47.54
N PRO A 199 19.08 29.50 48.04
CA PRO A 199 19.13 30.95 47.86
C PRO A 199 20.17 31.56 48.82
N ALA A 200 21.14 32.21 48.28
CA ALA A 200 22.07 33.06 49.05
C ALA A 200 21.37 34.39 49.37
N ALA A 201 21.21 34.65 50.63
CA ALA A 201 20.89 35.98 51.15
C ALA A 201 22.10 36.88 50.92
N SER A 202 21.89 38.04 50.33
CA SER A 202 22.85 39.11 50.39
C SER A 202 22.23 40.37 50.94
N GLY A 203 22.83 40.78 51.98
CA GLY A 203 22.54 42.02 52.68
C GLY A 203 22.92 43.28 51.99
N ALA A 204 22.39 44.32 52.51
CA ALA A 204 22.47 45.72 52.20
C ALA A 204 23.88 46.32 52.14
N THR A 205 24.03 47.41 51.45
CA THR A 205 24.57 48.71 51.97
C THR A 205 25.06 49.56 50.82
N GLN A 206 24.60 50.66 50.74
CA GLN A 206 24.82 52.10 50.51
C GLN A 206 24.41 52.59 49.16
#